data_b8d468d4ee66c4dd352a4674985ecb37
#
_entry.id   b8d468d4ee66c4dd352a4674985ecb37
#
_cell.length_a   1.000
_cell.length_b   1.000
_cell.length_c   1.000
_cell.angle_alpha   90.00
_cell.angle_beta   90.00
_cell.angle_gamma   90.00
#
_symmetry.space_group_name_H-M   'P 1'
#
loop_
_entity.id
_entity.type
_entity.pdbx_description
1 polymer ?
#
loop_
_entity_poly.entity_id
_entity_poly.type
_entity_poly.pdbx_seq_one_letter_code
_entity_poly.pdbx_strand_id
1 'polypeptide(L)'
;MFLLISLAKAKSSRKTPIYSSLSATTHHPGQSEVPRPIAMAPVSELLSAAQSGANSVAKLVAKSIAQSVAQSLALSLALGLLLLSPLFSPLPAAADFSGVDYTLTNQNEQDFSGQDLANTSFAGATGRHANFSGADLHGAILTQAAFPNANFAGADLSGTLMDKVDLSGADLSGAILTGAIASGSSFRGANVTNADFSDALIDRVDQRSLCRDAEGTNPITGADTRLSLGC
;
A
#
# COMPACT_ATOMS: atom_id res chain seq x y z
N MET A 1 -8.26 -12.16 21.06
CA MET A 1 -9.42 -12.51 21.89
C MET A 1 -10.50 -11.49 21.64
N PHE A 2 -11.68 -11.97 21.27
CA PHE A 2 -12.90 -11.28 20.81
C PHE A 2 -12.99 -10.89 19.31
N LEU A 3 -13.52 -11.89 18.59
CA LEU A 3 -14.26 -11.75 17.34
C LEU A 3 -15.61 -11.06 17.61
N LEU A 4 -16.03 -10.15 16.73
CA LEU A 4 -17.44 -9.78 16.60
C LEU A 4 -17.86 -9.96 15.12
N ILE A 5 -18.61 -11.05 14.92
CA ILE A 5 -19.31 -11.39 13.70
C ILE A 5 -20.65 -10.64 13.72
N SER A 6 -20.93 -9.82 12.71
CA SER A 6 -22.23 -9.21 12.49
C SER A 6 -22.96 -9.94 11.36
N LEU A 7 -24.00 -10.70 11.75
CA LEU A 7 -24.94 -11.39 10.84
C LEU A 7 -25.99 -10.38 10.34
N ALA A 8 -26.06 -10.18 9.05
CA ALA A 8 -27.18 -9.50 8.39
C ALA A 8 -28.29 -10.52 8.06
N LYS A 9 -29.48 -10.25 8.57
CA LYS A 9 -30.71 -11.04 8.60
C LYS A 9 -31.48 -10.87 7.30
N ALA A 10 -31.57 -11.91 6.48
CA ALA A 10 -32.43 -11.96 5.30
C ALA A 10 -33.89 -12.18 5.72
N LYS A 11 -34.77 -11.30 5.29
CA LYS A 11 -36.21 -11.31 5.56
C LYS A 11 -36.96 -12.04 4.44
N SER A 12 -37.39 -13.27 4.74
CA SER A 12 -38.29 -14.06 3.90
C SER A 12 -39.70 -13.54 3.99
N SER A 13 -40.30 -13.17 2.86
CA SER A 13 -41.71 -12.85 2.72
C SER A 13 -42.45 -13.98 2.02
N ARG A 14 -43.19 -14.80 2.78
CA ARG A 14 -44.15 -15.76 2.25
C ARG A 14 -45.45 -15.02 1.94
N LYS A 15 -46.01 -15.24 0.77
CA LYS A 15 -47.44 -14.98 0.50
C LYS A 15 -48.17 -16.30 0.24
N THR A 16 -49.16 -16.52 1.02
CA THR A 16 -50.11 -17.63 1.07
C THR A 16 -51.12 -17.60 -0.08
N PRO A 17 -51.72 -18.76 -0.44
CA PRO A 17 -52.65 -18.89 -1.54
C PRO A 17 -54.08 -18.54 -1.09
N ILE A 18 -54.84 -17.96 -1.96
CA ILE A 18 -56.26 -17.66 -1.78
C ILE A 18 -57.07 -18.75 -2.50
N TYR A 19 -57.83 -19.48 -1.68
CA TYR A 19 -58.93 -20.38 -2.09
C TYR A 19 -60.22 -19.55 -2.18
N SER A 20 -60.95 -19.69 -3.26
CA SER A 20 -62.40 -19.45 -3.37
C SER A 20 -62.84 -19.89 -4.75
N SER A 21 -63.88 -20.50 -5.02
CA SER A 21 -65.07 -21.05 -4.32
C SER A 21 -65.84 -21.87 -5.35
N LEU A 22 -66.33 -23.00 -4.92
CA LEU A 22 -67.30 -23.80 -5.69
C LEU A 22 -68.56 -23.01 -5.96
N SER A 23 -69.09 -23.17 -7.18
CA SER A 23 -70.52 -22.98 -7.41
C SER A 23 -71.02 -24.13 -8.26
N ALA A 24 -71.82 -24.94 -7.71
CA ALA A 24 -72.60 -25.97 -8.34
C ALA A 24 -73.89 -25.40 -8.95
N THR A 25 -74.25 -25.78 -10.17
CA THR A 25 -75.60 -25.64 -10.63
C THR A 25 -75.91 -26.75 -11.67
N THR A 26 -76.70 -27.67 -11.23
CA THR A 26 -77.87 -28.37 -11.76
C THR A 26 -77.88 -28.88 -13.22
N HIS A 27 -78.13 -30.15 -13.21
CA HIS A 27 -78.65 -31.03 -14.26
C HIS A 27 -79.78 -30.50 -15.09
N HIS A 28 -79.73 -30.81 -16.42
CA HIS A 28 -80.90 -31.20 -17.18
C HIS A 28 -80.52 -32.19 -18.28
N PRO A 29 -81.30 -33.23 -18.52
CA PRO A 29 -80.96 -34.32 -19.41
C PRO A 29 -81.57 -34.14 -20.82
N GLY A 30 -80.88 -34.72 -21.80
CA GLY A 30 -81.45 -35.23 -22.99
C GLY A 30 -81.33 -34.39 -24.26
N GLN A 31 -80.35 -34.77 -25.07
CA GLN A 31 -80.56 -34.88 -26.52
C GLN A 31 -79.35 -35.67 -27.11
N SER A 32 -79.72 -36.78 -27.80
CA SER A 32 -78.83 -37.64 -28.53
C SER A 32 -78.35 -36.92 -29.81
N GLU A 33 -77.09 -36.55 -29.87
CA GLU A 33 -76.45 -36.03 -31.11
C GLU A 33 -75.55 -37.10 -31.69
N VAL A 34 -75.82 -37.37 -32.94
CA VAL A 34 -75.13 -38.32 -33.83
C VAL A 34 -73.67 -37.84 -34.04
N PRO A 35 -72.63 -38.70 -33.96
CA PRO A 35 -71.26 -38.30 -34.18
C PRO A 35 -71.00 -37.92 -35.60
N ARG A 36 -70.54 -36.72 -35.82
CA ARG A 36 -70.03 -36.23 -37.12
C ARG A 36 -68.67 -36.89 -37.42
N PRO A 37 -68.40 -37.23 -38.68
CA PRO A 37 -67.13 -37.83 -39.07
C PRO A 37 -65.99 -36.83 -38.84
N ILE A 38 -64.94 -37.30 -38.19
CA ILE A 38 -63.70 -36.57 -37.94
C ILE A 38 -63.01 -36.29 -39.27
N ALA A 39 -63.01 -35.02 -39.71
CA ALA A 39 -62.25 -34.61 -40.87
C ALA A 39 -60.77 -34.80 -40.60
N MET A 40 -60.12 -35.74 -41.25
CA MET A 40 -58.69 -35.90 -41.26
C MET A 40 -58.05 -34.66 -41.90
N ALA A 41 -57.27 -33.93 -41.11
CA ALA A 41 -56.42 -32.85 -41.59
C ALA A 41 -55.42 -33.35 -42.65
N PRO A 42 -55.14 -32.64 -43.72
CA PRO A 42 -54.23 -33.10 -44.79
C PRO A 42 -52.84 -33.27 -44.24
N VAL A 43 -52.16 -34.38 -44.58
CA VAL A 43 -50.82 -34.77 -44.13
C VAL A 43 -49.78 -33.69 -44.37
N SER A 44 -49.99 -32.77 -45.26
CA SER A 44 -49.12 -31.63 -45.54
C SER A 44 -49.02 -30.63 -44.36
N GLU A 45 -50.07 -30.45 -43.54
CA GLU A 45 -50.04 -29.57 -42.38
C GLU A 45 -49.24 -30.18 -41.24
N LEU A 46 -49.32 -31.49 -41.06
CA LEU A 46 -48.54 -32.17 -40.05
C LEU A 46 -47.04 -32.19 -40.36
N LEU A 47 -46.66 -32.26 -41.66
CA LEU A 47 -45.24 -32.17 -42.05
C LEU A 47 -44.65 -30.76 -41.82
N SER A 48 -45.44 -29.72 -42.09
CA SER A 48 -44.95 -28.34 -41.89
C SER A 48 -44.75 -27.98 -40.40
N ALA A 49 -45.63 -28.47 -39.54
CA ALA A 49 -45.51 -28.28 -38.10
C ALA A 49 -44.30 -29.03 -37.54
N ALA A 50 -44.01 -30.26 -38.03
CA ALA A 50 -42.83 -31.03 -37.59
C ALA A 50 -41.52 -30.38 -38.05
N GLN A 51 -41.46 -29.79 -39.27
CA GLN A 51 -40.26 -29.07 -39.71
C GLN A 51 -40.01 -27.76 -38.95
N SER A 52 -41.06 -27.04 -38.56
CA SER A 52 -40.95 -25.83 -37.77
C SER A 52 -40.41 -26.13 -36.34
N GLY A 53 -40.89 -27.23 -35.72
CA GLY A 53 -40.42 -27.67 -34.40
C GLY A 53 -38.94 -28.11 -34.43
N ALA A 54 -38.54 -28.87 -35.46
CA ALA A 54 -37.15 -29.33 -35.59
C ALA A 54 -36.15 -28.19 -35.76
N ASN A 55 -36.49 -27.15 -36.52
CA ASN A 55 -35.64 -25.98 -36.70
C ASN A 55 -35.51 -25.13 -35.43
N SER A 56 -36.56 -25.07 -34.63
CA SER A 56 -36.52 -24.37 -33.34
C SER A 56 -35.65 -25.07 -32.32
N VAL A 57 -35.72 -26.38 -32.21
CA VAL A 57 -34.90 -27.20 -31.33
C VAL A 57 -33.43 -27.16 -31.75
N ALA A 58 -33.14 -27.26 -33.06
CA ALA A 58 -31.79 -27.19 -33.59
C ALA A 58 -31.12 -25.82 -33.28
N LYS A 59 -31.87 -24.72 -33.41
CA LYS A 59 -31.35 -23.36 -33.03
C LYS A 59 -31.10 -23.22 -31.54
N LEU A 60 -31.93 -23.79 -30.67
CA LEU A 60 -31.74 -23.78 -29.24
C LEU A 60 -30.54 -24.60 -28.82
N VAL A 61 -30.34 -25.78 -29.36
CA VAL A 61 -29.20 -26.64 -29.09
C VAL A 61 -27.89 -26.01 -29.57
N ALA A 62 -27.88 -25.45 -30.79
CA ALA A 62 -26.72 -24.74 -31.33
C ALA A 62 -26.32 -23.53 -30.47
N LYS A 63 -27.29 -22.77 -29.99
CA LYS A 63 -27.04 -21.63 -29.10
C LYS A 63 -26.48 -22.04 -27.72
N SER A 64 -26.98 -23.14 -27.17
CA SER A 64 -26.51 -23.70 -25.92
C SER A 64 -25.06 -24.22 -26.03
N ILE A 65 -24.73 -24.92 -27.11
CA ILE A 65 -23.37 -25.43 -27.35
C ILE A 65 -22.39 -24.27 -27.58
N ALA A 66 -22.78 -23.26 -28.35
CA ALA A 66 -21.93 -22.08 -28.58
C ALA A 66 -21.64 -21.29 -27.29
N GLN A 67 -22.63 -21.18 -26.41
CA GLN A 67 -22.42 -20.53 -25.10
C GLN A 67 -21.49 -21.33 -24.15
N SER A 68 -21.62 -22.66 -24.11
CA SER A 68 -20.78 -23.49 -23.25
C SER A 68 -19.32 -23.52 -23.74
N VAL A 69 -19.08 -23.53 -25.05
CA VAL A 69 -17.74 -23.48 -25.65
C VAL A 69 -17.09 -22.11 -25.40
N ALA A 70 -17.85 -21.02 -25.56
CA ALA A 70 -17.35 -19.68 -25.28
C ALA A 70 -16.98 -19.48 -23.80
N GLN A 71 -17.77 -20.03 -22.88
CA GLN A 71 -17.47 -19.95 -21.43
C GLN A 71 -16.25 -20.79 -21.05
N SER A 72 -16.07 -21.98 -21.62
CA SER A 72 -14.89 -22.80 -21.33
C SER A 72 -13.60 -22.21 -21.90
N LEU A 73 -13.64 -21.58 -23.08
CA LEU A 73 -12.50 -20.85 -23.64
C LEU A 73 -12.14 -19.60 -22.83
N ALA A 74 -13.14 -18.86 -22.36
CA ALA A 74 -12.90 -17.69 -21.50
C ALA A 74 -12.31 -18.08 -20.15
N LEU A 75 -12.76 -19.17 -19.55
CA LEU A 75 -12.23 -19.67 -18.28
C LEU A 75 -10.77 -20.18 -18.40
N SER A 76 -10.45 -20.88 -19.51
CA SER A 76 -9.08 -21.36 -19.73
C SER A 76 -8.10 -20.25 -20.03
N LEU A 77 -8.53 -19.19 -20.76
CA LEU A 77 -7.72 -17.98 -20.97
C LEU A 77 -7.52 -17.19 -19.68
N ALA A 78 -8.54 -17.05 -18.84
CA ALA A 78 -8.44 -16.38 -17.56
C ALA A 78 -7.54 -17.15 -16.59
N LEU A 79 -7.64 -18.48 -16.55
CA LEU A 79 -6.78 -19.33 -15.69
C LEU A 79 -5.34 -19.35 -16.19
N GLY A 80 -5.11 -19.33 -17.51
CA GLY A 80 -3.78 -19.21 -18.11
C GLY A 80 -3.11 -17.88 -17.79
N LEU A 81 -3.86 -16.78 -17.81
CA LEU A 81 -3.35 -15.45 -17.45
C LEU A 81 -3.04 -15.34 -15.95
N LEU A 82 -3.81 -16.04 -15.10
CA LEU A 82 -3.59 -16.06 -13.64
C LEU A 82 -2.34 -16.86 -13.26
N LEU A 83 -1.99 -17.89 -14.03
CA LEU A 83 -0.79 -18.71 -13.79
C LEU A 83 0.50 -18.09 -14.36
N LEU A 84 0.40 -17.13 -15.27
CA LEU A 84 1.54 -16.35 -15.76
C LEU A 84 1.84 -15.11 -14.90
N SER A 85 0.95 -14.72 -13.97
CA SER A 85 1.11 -13.55 -13.14
C SER A 85 2.29 -13.59 -12.14
N PRO A 86 2.81 -14.74 -11.66
CA PRO A 86 3.99 -14.74 -10.78
C PRO A 86 5.31 -14.42 -11.50
N LEU A 87 5.36 -14.45 -12.85
CA LEU A 87 6.58 -14.10 -13.60
C LEU A 87 6.68 -12.59 -13.90
N PHE A 88 5.62 -11.84 -13.66
CA PHE A 88 5.61 -10.38 -13.71
C PHE A 88 5.52 -9.83 -12.28
N SER A 89 6.40 -10.29 -11.39
CA SER A 89 6.69 -9.52 -10.18
C SER A 89 7.16 -8.15 -10.68
N PRO A 90 6.51 -7.03 -10.29
CA PRO A 90 7.12 -5.75 -10.53
C PRO A 90 8.52 -5.87 -9.92
N LEU A 91 9.56 -5.63 -10.73
CA LEU A 91 10.90 -5.36 -10.20
C LEU A 91 10.68 -4.46 -8.99
N PRO A 92 11.34 -4.74 -7.82
CA PRO A 92 11.28 -3.79 -6.74
C PRO A 92 11.58 -2.45 -7.40
N ALA A 93 10.63 -1.52 -7.29
CA ALA A 93 10.83 -0.17 -7.77
C ALA A 93 12.22 0.19 -7.28
N ALA A 94 13.15 0.47 -8.21
CA ALA A 94 14.42 1.06 -7.86
C ALA A 94 14.03 2.14 -6.86
N ALA A 95 14.60 2.09 -5.64
CA ALA A 95 14.28 3.04 -4.60
C ALA A 95 14.28 4.38 -5.30
N ASP A 96 13.10 4.97 -5.42
CA ASP A 96 12.93 6.24 -6.08
C ASP A 96 13.64 7.21 -5.14
N PHE A 97 14.92 7.50 -5.44
CA PHE A 97 15.63 8.60 -4.84
C PHE A 97 14.98 9.87 -5.37
N SER A 98 13.72 10.06 -5.02
CA SER A 98 12.97 11.29 -5.32
C SER A 98 13.39 12.44 -4.41
N GLY A 99 14.45 12.24 -3.60
CA GLY A 99 15.07 13.31 -2.82
C GLY A 99 15.75 14.31 -3.74
N VAL A 100 15.58 15.58 -3.45
CA VAL A 100 16.36 16.64 -4.07
C VAL A 100 17.84 16.38 -3.78
N ASP A 101 18.70 16.40 -4.81
CA ASP A 101 20.14 16.16 -4.65
C ASP A 101 20.90 17.48 -4.43
N TYR A 102 21.46 17.63 -3.24
CA TYR A 102 22.29 18.78 -2.83
C TYR A 102 23.78 18.47 -2.87
N THR A 103 24.21 17.41 -3.56
CA THR A 103 25.61 17.01 -3.66
C THR A 103 26.47 18.16 -4.20
N LEU A 104 27.57 18.48 -3.50
CA LEU A 104 28.54 19.54 -3.84
C LEU A 104 27.92 20.96 -3.96
N THR A 105 26.74 21.18 -3.40
CA THR A 105 26.07 22.49 -3.46
C THR A 105 26.42 23.37 -2.26
N ASN A 106 26.18 24.67 -2.43
CA ASN A 106 26.31 25.64 -1.34
C ASN A 106 24.94 25.90 -0.71
N GLN A 107 24.79 25.49 0.55
CA GLN A 107 23.60 25.61 1.37
C GLN A 107 23.83 26.50 2.61
N ASN A 108 24.81 27.41 2.54
CA ASN A 108 25.07 28.31 3.65
C ASN A 108 23.82 29.14 3.98
N GLU A 109 23.49 29.23 5.27
CA GLU A 109 22.35 30.00 5.79
C GLU A 109 20.98 29.59 5.26
N GLN A 110 20.89 28.43 4.57
CA GLN A 110 19.60 27.91 4.07
C GLN A 110 18.76 27.37 5.22
N ASP A 111 17.45 27.52 5.08
CA ASP A 111 16.47 27.02 6.05
C ASP A 111 15.79 25.74 5.53
N PHE A 112 16.10 24.63 6.19
CA PHE A 112 15.53 23.30 5.98
C PHE A 112 14.71 22.84 7.20
N SER A 113 14.37 23.76 8.10
CA SER A 113 13.70 23.38 9.36
C SER A 113 12.40 22.63 9.11
N GLY A 114 12.22 21.51 9.79
CA GLY A 114 11.04 20.66 9.72
C GLY A 114 10.75 20.02 8.34
N GLN A 115 11.70 20.08 7.40
CA GLN A 115 11.53 19.46 6.07
C GLN A 115 11.77 17.95 6.13
N ASP A 116 11.10 17.24 5.24
CA ASP A 116 11.37 15.84 4.94
C ASP A 116 12.54 15.76 3.92
N LEU A 117 13.70 15.38 4.42
CA LEU A 117 14.95 15.21 3.68
C LEU A 117 15.47 13.78 3.80
N ALA A 118 14.57 12.84 4.13
CA ALA A 118 14.93 11.44 4.27
C ALA A 118 15.58 10.90 2.98
N ASN A 119 16.69 10.19 3.15
CA ASN A 119 17.50 9.63 2.07
C ASN A 119 18.04 10.66 1.04
N THR A 120 18.04 11.93 1.36
CA THR A 120 18.58 13.02 0.52
C THR A 120 20.09 13.01 0.54
N SER A 121 20.74 13.37 -0.59
CA SER A 121 22.20 13.54 -0.67
C SER A 121 22.61 14.98 -0.43
N PHE A 122 23.49 15.17 0.54
CA PHE A 122 24.26 16.39 0.80
C PHE A 122 25.77 16.11 0.72
N ALA A 123 26.19 15.06 -0.03
CA ALA A 123 27.59 14.68 -0.10
C ALA A 123 28.47 15.83 -0.60
N GLY A 124 29.47 16.20 0.18
CA GLY A 124 30.38 17.31 -0.13
C GLY A 124 29.71 18.70 -0.16
N ALA A 125 28.48 18.82 0.31
CA ALA A 125 27.81 20.13 0.41
C ALA A 125 28.45 21.00 1.49
N THR A 126 28.28 22.33 1.36
CA THR A 126 28.63 23.30 2.41
C THR A 126 27.38 23.99 2.93
N GLY A 127 27.21 24.05 4.25
CA GLY A 127 26.02 24.59 4.89
C GLY A 127 26.34 25.29 6.22
N ARG A 128 27.29 26.24 6.17
CA ARG A 128 27.60 27.06 7.36
C ARG A 128 26.34 27.80 7.80
N HIS A 129 26.00 27.69 9.10
CA HIS A 129 24.80 28.28 9.70
C HIS A 129 23.47 27.84 9.04
N ALA A 130 23.45 26.74 8.31
CA ALA A 130 22.21 26.17 7.79
C ALA A 130 21.31 25.71 8.94
N ASN A 131 20.00 25.81 8.76
CA ASN A 131 19.03 25.43 9.77
C ASN A 131 18.31 24.14 9.35
N PHE A 132 18.59 23.03 10.04
CA PHE A 132 17.95 21.73 9.91
C PHE A 132 17.13 21.36 11.15
N SER A 133 16.75 22.35 11.97
CA SER A 133 16.05 22.06 13.22
C SER A 133 14.74 21.29 12.96
N GLY A 134 14.59 20.14 13.63
CA GLY A 134 13.43 19.25 13.48
C GLY A 134 13.25 18.66 12.07
N ALA A 135 14.24 18.74 11.19
CA ALA A 135 14.17 18.09 9.87
C ALA A 135 14.30 16.58 9.99
N ASP A 136 13.65 15.85 9.10
CA ASP A 136 13.85 14.42 8.91
C ASP A 136 14.98 14.20 7.87
N LEU A 137 16.15 13.77 8.37
CA LEU A 137 17.33 13.43 7.59
C LEU A 137 17.63 11.93 7.65
N HIS A 138 16.64 11.10 8.04
CA HIS A 138 16.82 9.65 8.16
C HIS A 138 17.45 9.05 6.89
N GLY A 139 18.55 8.31 7.06
CA GLY A 139 19.25 7.67 5.96
C GLY A 139 19.91 8.63 4.96
N ALA A 140 19.96 9.94 5.22
CA ALA A 140 20.60 10.91 4.34
C ALA A 140 22.11 10.69 4.22
N ILE A 141 22.70 11.15 3.12
CA ILE A 141 24.14 11.06 2.83
C ILE A 141 24.78 12.44 2.98
N LEU A 142 25.56 12.62 4.05
CA LEU A 142 26.29 13.85 4.33
C LEU A 142 27.82 13.68 4.17
N THR A 143 28.27 12.57 3.62
CA THR A 143 29.69 12.24 3.50
C THR A 143 30.51 13.41 2.95
N GLN A 144 31.58 13.80 3.65
CA GLN A 144 32.48 14.92 3.31
C GLN A 144 31.82 16.31 3.26
N ALA A 145 30.60 16.46 3.78
CA ALA A 145 29.95 17.75 3.87
C ALA A 145 30.53 18.62 5.01
N ALA A 146 30.34 19.92 4.92
CA ALA A 146 30.77 20.89 5.94
C ALA A 146 29.59 21.73 6.41
N PHE A 147 29.13 21.49 7.63
CA PHE A 147 28.04 22.19 8.32
C PHE A 147 28.48 22.89 9.62
N PRO A 148 29.54 23.69 9.58
CA PRO A 148 30.00 24.35 10.80
C PRO A 148 28.96 25.36 11.31
N ASN A 149 28.69 25.31 12.61
CA ASN A 149 27.68 26.13 13.29
C ASN A 149 26.25 25.98 12.73
N ALA A 150 25.93 24.88 12.07
CA ALA A 150 24.58 24.59 11.62
C ALA A 150 23.70 24.15 12.80
N ASN A 151 22.41 24.36 12.67
CA ASN A 151 21.40 24.00 13.64
C ASN A 151 20.73 22.68 13.25
N PHE A 152 20.98 21.60 13.98
CA PHE A 152 20.34 20.29 13.87
C PHE A 152 19.48 19.95 15.10
N ALA A 153 19.07 20.96 15.88
CA ALA A 153 18.32 20.73 17.10
C ALA A 153 17.05 19.93 16.83
N GLY A 154 16.90 18.78 17.49
CA GLY A 154 15.75 17.88 17.32
C GLY A 154 15.63 17.23 15.94
N ALA A 155 16.63 17.31 15.08
CA ALA A 155 16.63 16.63 13.78
C ALA A 155 16.74 15.11 13.92
N ASP A 156 16.12 14.37 13.01
CA ASP A 156 16.32 12.93 12.87
C ASP A 156 17.46 12.65 11.88
N LEU A 157 18.61 12.27 12.41
CA LEU A 157 19.82 11.87 11.69
C LEU A 157 20.04 10.35 11.77
N SER A 158 19.01 9.58 12.08
CA SER A 158 19.14 8.13 12.24
C SER A 158 19.58 7.45 10.94
N GLY A 159 20.54 6.54 11.04
CA GLY A 159 21.08 5.80 9.89
C GLY A 159 21.80 6.64 8.85
N THR A 160 22.13 7.91 9.12
CA THR A 160 22.85 8.78 8.18
C THR A 160 24.27 8.31 7.92
N LEU A 161 24.74 8.50 6.67
CA LEU A 161 26.14 8.36 6.31
C LEU A 161 26.83 9.73 6.40
N MET A 162 27.62 9.94 7.45
CA MET A 162 28.26 11.22 7.75
C MET A 162 29.78 11.09 7.95
N ASP A 163 30.43 10.21 7.16
CA ASP A 163 31.86 10.09 7.19
C ASP A 163 32.58 11.39 6.79
N LYS A 164 33.54 11.81 7.58
CA LYS A 164 34.37 13.02 7.37
C LYS A 164 33.54 14.32 7.26
N VAL A 165 32.43 14.41 7.98
CA VAL A 165 31.62 15.62 8.05
C VAL A 165 32.21 16.59 9.06
N ASP A 166 32.21 17.89 8.76
CA ASP A 166 32.52 18.93 9.72
C ASP A 166 31.25 19.48 10.37
N LEU A 167 31.00 19.11 11.63
CA LEU A 167 29.92 19.58 12.49
C LEU A 167 30.46 20.50 13.60
N SER A 168 31.60 21.16 13.38
CA SER A 168 32.21 22.02 14.40
C SER A 168 31.27 23.14 14.81
N GLY A 169 30.97 23.24 16.10
CA GLY A 169 30.06 24.26 16.67
C GLY A 169 28.58 24.04 16.32
N ALA A 170 28.20 22.93 15.71
CA ALA A 170 26.81 22.66 15.38
C ALA A 170 25.96 22.42 16.65
N ASP A 171 24.70 22.77 16.60
CA ASP A 171 23.71 22.44 17.62
C ASP A 171 23.01 21.13 17.25
N LEU A 172 23.30 20.08 17.98
CA LEU A 172 22.70 18.74 17.87
C LEU A 172 21.79 18.45 19.08
N SER A 173 21.36 19.47 19.81
CA SER A 173 20.54 19.27 21.00
C SER A 173 19.23 18.54 20.66
N GLY A 174 18.96 17.45 21.38
CA GLY A 174 17.78 16.62 21.14
C GLY A 174 17.75 15.87 19.80
N ALA A 175 18.82 15.93 19.00
CA ALA A 175 18.91 15.20 17.74
C ALA A 175 18.97 13.68 17.96
N ILE A 176 18.52 12.92 16.96
CA ILE A 176 18.56 11.45 16.96
C ILE A 176 19.60 11.00 15.94
N LEU A 177 20.70 10.40 16.43
CA LEU A 177 21.79 9.89 15.60
C LEU A 177 21.90 8.35 15.69
N THR A 178 20.79 7.68 15.98
CA THR A 178 20.76 6.23 16.16
C THR A 178 21.28 5.51 14.92
N GLY A 179 22.32 4.70 15.04
CA GLY A 179 22.92 3.95 13.94
C GLY A 179 23.62 4.82 12.88
N ALA A 180 23.85 6.11 13.13
CA ALA A 180 24.60 6.97 12.22
C ALA A 180 26.06 6.54 12.10
N ILE A 181 26.65 6.67 10.90
CA ILE A 181 28.07 6.36 10.64
C ILE A 181 28.82 7.68 10.47
N ALA A 182 29.62 8.07 11.49
CA ALA A 182 30.30 9.35 11.58
C ALA A 182 31.83 9.21 11.72
N SER A 183 32.41 8.25 11.03
CA SER A 183 33.86 8.00 11.07
C SER A 183 34.66 9.15 10.45
N GLY A 184 35.67 9.64 11.13
CA GLY A 184 36.49 10.78 10.69
C GLY A 184 35.79 12.12 10.71
N SER A 185 34.61 12.22 11.30
CA SER A 185 33.84 13.46 11.40
C SER A 185 34.29 14.28 12.59
N SER A 186 34.08 15.59 12.55
CA SER A 186 34.44 16.53 13.61
C SER A 186 33.20 17.07 14.32
N PHE A 187 33.07 16.78 15.61
CA PHE A 187 32.04 17.31 16.51
C PHE A 187 32.60 18.38 17.45
N ARG A 188 33.72 18.99 17.11
CA ARG A 188 34.39 19.93 18.00
C ARG A 188 33.50 21.12 18.37
N GLY A 189 33.19 21.25 19.66
CA GLY A 189 32.35 22.32 20.19
C GLY A 189 30.87 22.20 19.82
N ALA A 190 30.44 21.05 19.30
CA ALA A 190 29.03 20.78 19.06
C ALA A 190 28.27 20.62 20.38
N ASN A 191 27.05 21.13 20.44
CA ASN A 191 26.12 20.92 21.53
C ASN A 191 25.36 19.62 21.31
N VAL A 192 25.49 18.65 22.24
CA VAL A 192 24.83 17.33 22.15
C VAL A 192 23.86 17.06 23.32
N THR A 193 23.44 18.11 24.02
CA THR A 193 22.50 17.99 25.14
C THR A 193 21.22 17.27 24.68
N ASN A 194 20.78 16.25 25.41
CA ASN A 194 19.61 15.43 25.07
C ASN A 194 19.69 14.69 23.71
N ALA A 195 20.84 14.58 23.06
CA ALA A 195 20.97 13.82 21.82
C ALA A 195 21.03 12.31 22.08
N ASP A 196 20.59 11.52 21.11
CA ASP A 196 20.66 10.05 21.13
C ASP A 196 21.68 9.52 20.12
N PHE A 197 22.76 8.91 20.62
CA PHE A 197 23.83 8.30 19.82
C PHE A 197 23.80 6.77 19.89
N SER A 198 22.66 6.16 20.21
CA SER A 198 22.56 4.71 20.31
C SER A 198 23.01 4.05 19.00
N ASP A 199 23.91 3.08 19.10
CA ASP A 199 24.48 2.33 17.97
C ASP A 199 25.20 3.20 16.91
N ALA A 200 25.46 4.49 17.19
CA ALA A 200 26.22 5.35 16.29
C ALA A 200 27.71 4.96 16.28
N LEU A 201 28.31 4.99 15.09
CA LEU A 201 29.75 4.74 14.92
C LEU A 201 30.51 6.07 14.89
N ILE A 202 31.14 6.42 16.02
CA ILE A 202 31.92 7.64 16.21
C ILE A 202 33.35 7.27 16.62
N ASP A 203 34.32 8.05 16.17
CA ASP A 203 35.71 7.85 16.54
C ASP A 203 35.93 8.10 18.06
N ARG A 204 36.78 7.30 18.69
CA ARG A 204 37.05 7.37 20.13
C ARG A 204 37.53 8.75 20.61
N VAL A 205 38.17 9.54 19.75
CA VAL A 205 38.63 10.87 20.09
C VAL A 205 37.47 11.82 20.28
N ASP A 206 36.55 11.81 19.29
CA ASP A 206 35.34 12.63 19.34
C ASP A 206 34.37 12.16 20.42
N GLN A 207 34.14 10.85 20.56
CA GLN A 207 33.37 10.27 21.66
C GLN A 207 33.83 10.79 23.03
N ARG A 208 35.13 10.71 23.32
CA ARG A 208 35.67 11.22 24.58
C ARG A 208 35.52 12.72 24.75
N SER A 209 35.55 13.47 23.66
CA SER A 209 35.32 14.91 23.68
C SER A 209 33.87 15.22 24.03
N LEU A 210 32.93 14.56 23.34
CA LEU A 210 31.50 14.69 23.57
C LEU A 210 31.06 14.26 24.96
N CYS A 211 31.67 13.19 25.50
CA CYS A 211 31.39 12.71 26.87
C CYS A 211 31.65 13.73 27.98
N ARG A 212 32.43 14.78 27.73
CA ARG A 212 32.67 15.82 28.74
C ARG A 212 31.43 16.69 28.96
N ASP A 213 30.70 16.98 27.84
CA ASP A 213 29.62 17.96 27.83
C ASP A 213 28.26 17.27 27.63
N ALA A 214 28.25 15.95 27.36
CA ALA A 214 27.03 15.17 27.13
C ALA A 214 26.20 15.09 28.42
N GLU A 215 24.94 15.50 28.33
CA GLU A 215 23.97 15.43 29.42
C GLU A 215 22.53 15.30 28.91
N GLY A 216 21.67 14.86 29.80
CA GLY A 216 20.23 14.81 29.58
C GLY A 216 19.75 13.54 28.90
N THR A 217 18.46 13.56 28.51
CA THR A 217 17.74 12.43 27.94
C THR A 217 16.98 12.89 26.69
N ASN A 218 17.08 12.13 25.60
CA ASN A 218 16.38 12.47 24.36
C ASN A 218 14.86 12.43 24.60
N PRO A 219 14.13 13.52 24.25
CA PRO A 219 12.69 13.61 24.54
C PRO A 219 11.84 12.68 23.68
N ILE A 220 12.36 12.18 22.57
CA ILE A 220 11.63 11.32 21.61
C ILE A 220 11.94 9.84 21.90
N THR A 221 13.24 9.49 21.97
CA THR A 221 13.67 8.09 22.11
C THR A 221 13.76 7.65 23.57
N GLY A 222 13.88 8.58 24.51
CA GLY A 222 14.10 8.29 25.92
C GLY A 222 15.53 7.84 26.26
N ALA A 223 16.46 7.87 25.30
CA ALA A 223 17.85 7.48 25.51
C ALA A 223 18.60 8.53 26.35
N ASP A 224 19.35 8.09 27.35
CA ASP A 224 20.31 8.95 28.07
C ASP A 224 21.51 9.25 27.18
N THR A 225 21.83 10.52 26.97
CA THR A 225 22.89 10.97 26.07
C THR A 225 24.25 10.39 26.39
N ARG A 226 24.63 10.33 27.66
CA ARG A 226 25.93 9.79 28.07
C ARG A 226 26.01 8.28 27.85
N LEU A 227 24.92 7.57 28.19
CA LEU A 227 24.85 6.11 28.00
C LEU A 227 24.86 5.74 26.52
N SER A 228 24.11 6.46 25.68
CA SER A 228 24.07 6.22 24.23
C SER A 228 25.42 6.48 23.55
N LEU A 229 26.21 7.45 24.04
CA LEU A 229 27.60 7.69 23.64
C LEU A 229 28.60 6.63 24.17
N GLY A 230 28.21 5.78 25.09
CA GLY A 230 29.14 4.84 25.74
C GLY A 230 30.16 5.51 26.68
N CYS A 231 29.75 6.60 27.29
CA CYS A 231 30.55 7.28 28.31
C CYS A 231 30.60 6.47 29.60
#